data_9611993869156292b27f3fc1a262c47b
#
_entry.id   9611993869156292b27f3fc1a262c47b
#
_cell.length_a   1.000
_cell.length_b   1.000
_cell.length_c   1.000
_cell.angle_alpha   90.00
_cell.angle_beta   90.00
_cell.angle_gamma   90.00
#
_symmetry.space_group_name_H-M   'P 1'
#
loop_
_entity.id
_entity.type
_entity.pdbx_description
1 polymer ?
#
loop_
_entity_poly.entity_id
_entity_poly.type
_entity_poly.pdbx_seq_one_letter_code
_entity_poly.pdbx_strand_id
1 'polypeptide(L)'
;MLDSDQSWPLWGNDSLDGAFDLDTPGDKAVVAKVNRPFLFGYRPSKPNGRGILILGGGGYVQLMVGREGVAVAKWLNNLGFYAFVLVHRFPNSEVGAQAPLNDGRRALKIMAESGLAPKGISICGLSSGGHLGAALLSEYPQVWTSPDPEMPQIEFAILGYGPISTNAAGRTIIENKPPLPPKEKQELYDVVQPDVQLRSPAPPVFIVYSNNDPVVPVINAYRLAEGFTKSGAPVELHIFADAPHGFALDSPRELPVSKWPVMCEAWLKQNNWI
;
A
#
# COMPACT_ATOMS: atom_id res chain seq x y z
N MET A 1 -16.38 -7.90 11.39
CA MET A 1 -15.37 -6.96 11.94
C MET A 1 -14.00 -7.53 11.63
N LEU A 2 -12.99 -6.72 11.41
CA LEU A 2 -11.62 -7.19 11.28
C LEU A 2 -11.13 -7.62 12.66
N ASP A 3 -10.59 -8.84 12.78
CA ASP A 3 -10.09 -9.39 14.05
C ASP A 3 -8.70 -8.82 14.32
N SER A 4 -8.64 -7.68 15.03
CA SER A 4 -7.42 -6.94 15.36
C SER A 4 -7.27 -6.75 16.87
N ASP A 5 -6.04 -6.59 17.34
CA ASP A 5 -5.77 -6.34 18.78
C ASP A 5 -6.16 -4.92 19.20
N GLN A 6 -6.04 -3.96 18.27
CA GLN A 6 -6.35 -2.55 18.50
C GLN A 6 -6.90 -1.90 17.23
N SER A 7 -7.64 -0.79 17.39
CA SER A 7 -8.08 0.04 16.28
C SER A 7 -8.08 1.52 16.65
N TRP A 8 -7.77 2.36 15.66
CA TRP A 8 -7.74 3.81 15.82
C TRP A 8 -8.57 4.47 14.74
N PRO A 9 -9.50 5.36 15.09
CA PRO A 9 -10.08 6.25 14.09
C PRO A 9 -8.99 7.20 13.58
N LEU A 10 -8.97 7.46 12.27
CA LEU A 10 -7.97 8.37 11.71
C LEU A 10 -8.25 9.83 12.06
N TRP A 11 -9.52 10.18 12.14
CA TRP A 11 -9.97 11.55 12.38
C TRP A 11 -10.95 11.58 13.54
N GLY A 12 -10.72 12.47 14.50
CA GLY A 12 -11.58 12.58 15.68
C GLY A 12 -11.58 11.34 16.59
N ASN A 13 -12.69 11.16 17.32
CA ASN A 13 -12.92 10.03 18.25
C ASN A 13 -14.11 9.19 17.77
N ASP A 14 -14.11 8.83 16.52
CA ASP A 14 -15.22 8.14 15.89
C ASP A 14 -15.40 6.69 16.39
N SER A 15 -16.66 6.26 16.45
CA SER A 15 -17.02 4.86 16.70
C SER A 15 -16.71 4.00 15.48
N LEU A 16 -16.26 2.77 15.72
CA LEU A 16 -16.08 1.77 14.68
C LEU A 16 -17.42 1.26 14.10
N ASP A 17 -18.50 1.37 14.87
CA ASP A 17 -19.83 0.96 14.43
C ASP A 17 -20.29 1.77 13.21
N GLY A 18 -20.63 1.09 12.10
CA GLY A 18 -21.01 1.71 10.83
C GLY A 18 -19.88 2.52 10.17
N ALA A 19 -18.62 2.31 10.53
CA ALA A 19 -17.49 3.02 9.92
C ALA A 19 -17.24 2.62 8.47
N PHE A 20 -17.51 1.38 8.12
CA PHE A 20 -17.38 0.86 6.76
C PHE A 20 -18.25 -0.39 6.57
N ASP A 21 -18.56 -0.71 5.32
CA ASP A 21 -19.35 -1.87 4.96
C ASP A 21 -18.43 -3.01 4.48
N LEU A 22 -18.59 -4.19 5.10
CA LEU A 22 -17.92 -5.43 4.69
C LEU A 22 -18.89 -6.28 3.86
N ASP A 23 -18.54 -6.54 2.60
CA ASP A 23 -19.35 -7.42 1.72
C ASP A 23 -19.20 -8.88 2.09
N THR A 24 -17.98 -9.29 2.45
CA THR A 24 -17.63 -10.69 2.72
C THR A 24 -16.76 -10.75 3.97
N PRO A 25 -17.04 -11.67 4.93
CA PRO A 25 -16.21 -11.84 6.12
C PRO A 25 -14.95 -12.68 5.87
N GLY A 26 -14.01 -12.64 6.84
CA GLY A 26 -12.83 -13.49 6.88
C GLY A 26 -11.72 -13.13 5.87
N ASP A 27 -11.01 -14.16 5.41
CA ASP A 27 -9.83 -13.99 4.52
C ASP A 27 -10.18 -13.43 3.13
N LYS A 28 -11.47 -13.42 2.76
CA LYS A 28 -12.00 -12.81 1.54
C LYS A 28 -12.69 -11.49 1.79
N ALA A 29 -12.54 -10.91 2.98
CA ALA A 29 -13.20 -9.67 3.36
C ALA A 29 -12.90 -8.53 2.37
N VAL A 30 -13.96 -7.87 1.90
CA VAL A 30 -13.90 -6.70 1.03
C VAL A 30 -14.65 -5.57 1.70
N VAL A 31 -14.02 -4.40 1.78
CA VAL A 31 -14.69 -3.16 2.18
C VAL A 31 -15.18 -2.46 0.93
N ALA A 32 -16.52 -2.36 0.78
CA ALA A 32 -17.15 -1.75 -0.38
C ALA A 32 -17.39 -0.25 -0.21
N LYS A 33 -17.53 0.22 1.02
CA LYS A 33 -17.77 1.62 1.35
C LYS A 33 -17.07 1.99 2.65
N VAL A 34 -16.47 3.17 2.69
CA VAL A 34 -15.83 3.72 3.90
C VAL A 34 -16.47 5.05 4.22
N ASN A 35 -17.22 5.09 5.33
CA ASN A 35 -17.81 6.30 5.89
C ASN A 35 -16.79 7.02 6.79
N ARG A 36 -16.04 6.25 7.59
CA ARG A 36 -14.97 6.75 8.46
C ARG A 36 -13.76 5.84 8.35
N PRO A 37 -12.57 6.38 8.08
CA PRO A 37 -11.35 5.58 7.93
C PRO A 37 -10.79 5.17 9.29
N PHE A 38 -10.23 3.94 9.34
CA PHE A 38 -9.65 3.34 10.54
C PHE A 38 -8.32 2.67 10.25
N LEU A 39 -7.46 2.65 11.27
CA LEU A 39 -6.24 1.88 11.32
C LEU A 39 -6.41 0.71 12.29
N PHE A 40 -6.09 -0.52 11.84
CA PHE A 40 -6.21 -1.75 12.62
C PHE A 40 -4.83 -2.30 12.93
N GLY A 41 -4.53 -2.50 14.21
CA GLY A 41 -3.24 -3.00 14.69
C GLY A 41 -3.28 -4.47 15.07
N TYR A 42 -2.27 -5.20 14.59
CA TYR A 42 -2.05 -6.63 14.84
C TYR A 42 -0.70 -6.82 15.52
N ARG A 43 -0.71 -7.33 16.74
CA ARG A 43 0.49 -7.50 17.55
C ARG A 43 1.19 -8.82 17.22
N PRO A 44 2.50 -8.80 16.93
CA PRO A 44 3.27 -10.03 16.76
C PRO A 44 3.49 -10.71 18.12
N SER A 45 3.56 -12.04 18.12
CA SER A 45 3.88 -12.83 19.33
C SER A 45 5.31 -12.57 19.85
N LYS A 46 6.22 -12.24 18.94
CA LYS A 46 7.62 -11.89 19.24
C LYS A 46 7.99 -10.59 18.52
N PRO A 47 7.76 -9.42 19.14
CA PRO A 47 8.02 -8.15 18.50
C PRO A 47 9.51 -7.93 18.18
N ASN A 48 9.80 -7.51 16.94
CA ASN A 48 11.13 -7.06 16.55
C ASN A 48 11.35 -5.55 16.82
N GLY A 49 10.31 -4.84 17.26
CA GLY A 49 10.30 -3.40 17.55
C GLY A 49 9.98 -2.52 16.35
N ARG A 50 9.65 -3.07 15.19
CA ARG A 50 9.29 -2.35 13.97
C ARG A 50 7.80 -2.45 13.66
N GLY A 51 7.25 -1.40 13.05
CA GLY A 51 5.90 -1.35 12.53
C GLY A 51 5.86 -1.37 11.00
N ILE A 52 4.79 -1.90 10.44
CA ILE A 52 4.59 -1.87 9.00
C ILE A 52 3.14 -1.50 8.66
N LEU A 53 2.97 -0.44 7.86
CA LEU A 53 1.67 -0.01 7.34
C LEU A 53 1.31 -0.87 6.13
N ILE A 54 0.16 -1.52 6.18
CA ILE A 54 -0.34 -2.37 5.11
C ILE A 54 -1.47 -1.65 4.38
N LEU A 55 -1.29 -1.52 3.07
CA LEU A 55 -2.19 -0.85 2.14
C LEU A 55 -2.69 -1.88 1.13
N GLY A 56 -3.91 -2.35 1.31
CA GLY A 56 -4.54 -3.30 0.39
C GLY A 56 -4.99 -2.62 -0.91
N GLY A 57 -5.16 -3.43 -1.94
CA GLY A 57 -5.70 -3.00 -3.24
C GLY A 57 -7.21 -3.00 -3.29
N GLY A 58 -7.74 -2.75 -4.48
CA GLY A 58 -9.16 -2.65 -4.80
C GLY A 58 -9.47 -1.46 -5.70
N GLY A 59 -8.44 -0.91 -6.33
CA GLY A 59 -8.56 0.11 -7.37
C GLY A 59 -9.14 1.43 -6.89
N TYR A 60 -9.03 1.77 -5.60
CA TYR A 60 -9.63 2.95 -4.97
C TYR A 60 -11.18 3.03 -5.06
N VAL A 61 -11.85 1.90 -5.24
CA VAL A 61 -13.33 1.81 -5.21
C VAL A 61 -13.81 0.75 -4.21
N GLN A 62 -12.88 -0.05 -3.73
CA GLN A 62 -13.07 -1.04 -2.66
C GLN A 62 -11.70 -1.33 -2.02
N LEU A 63 -11.67 -2.14 -0.94
CA LEU A 63 -10.44 -2.65 -0.34
C LEU A 63 -10.53 -4.17 -0.16
N MET A 64 -9.55 -4.88 -0.72
CA MET A 64 -9.36 -6.33 -0.55
C MET A 64 -8.75 -6.61 0.83
N VAL A 65 -9.42 -6.15 1.88
CA VAL A 65 -8.88 -6.08 3.24
C VAL A 65 -8.56 -7.45 3.85
N GLY A 66 -9.22 -8.51 3.41
CA GLY A 66 -8.91 -9.89 3.84
C GLY A 66 -7.57 -10.35 3.26
N ARG A 67 -7.47 -10.47 1.94
CA ARG A 67 -6.30 -11.03 1.23
C ARG A 67 -5.06 -10.14 1.30
N GLU A 68 -5.24 -8.85 1.06
CA GLU A 68 -4.15 -7.88 0.93
C GLU A 68 -3.96 -7.01 2.18
N GLY A 69 -4.78 -7.24 3.21
CA GLY A 69 -4.69 -6.61 4.52
C GLY A 69 -4.37 -7.62 5.61
N VAL A 70 -5.40 -8.30 6.13
CA VAL A 70 -5.29 -9.18 7.30
C VAL A 70 -4.35 -10.38 7.06
N ALA A 71 -4.41 -11.03 5.89
CA ALA A 71 -3.51 -12.14 5.56
C ALA A 71 -2.04 -11.66 5.53
N VAL A 72 -1.78 -10.50 4.94
CA VAL A 72 -0.44 -9.88 4.91
C VAL A 72 0.01 -9.48 6.32
N ALA A 73 -0.90 -8.95 7.16
CA ALA A 73 -0.61 -8.65 8.55
C ALA A 73 -0.16 -9.89 9.33
N LYS A 74 -0.88 -11.01 9.19
CA LYS A 74 -0.50 -12.28 9.82
C LYS A 74 0.88 -12.78 9.38
N TRP A 75 1.18 -12.69 8.08
CA TRP A 75 2.51 -13.05 7.56
C TRP A 75 3.62 -12.18 8.18
N LEU A 76 3.45 -10.86 8.18
CA LEU A 76 4.43 -9.92 8.72
C LEU A 76 4.55 -10.00 10.26
N ASN A 77 3.47 -10.33 10.98
CA ASN A 77 3.53 -10.64 12.40
C ASN A 77 4.41 -11.85 12.72
N ASN A 78 4.38 -12.89 11.88
CA ASN A 78 5.27 -14.06 12.04
C ASN A 78 6.75 -13.67 11.90
N LEU A 79 7.04 -12.56 11.22
CA LEU A 79 8.38 -11.97 11.09
C LEU A 79 8.71 -10.95 12.21
N GLY A 80 7.78 -10.73 13.14
CA GLY A 80 7.97 -9.88 14.31
C GLY A 80 7.53 -8.42 14.13
N PHE A 81 7.01 -8.02 12.97
CA PHE A 81 6.49 -6.66 12.78
C PHE A 81 5.16 -6.46 13.50
N TYR A 82 4.98 -5.29 14.12
CA TYR A 82 3.65 -4.83 14.48
C TYR A 82 2.97 -4.36 13.18
N ALA A 83 1.94 -5.08 12.73
CA ALA A 83 1.30 -4.82 11.46
C ALA A 83 0.08 -3.90 11.64
N PHE A 84 -0.05 -2.90 10.75
CA PHE A 84 -1.13 -1.93 10.76
C PHE A 84 -1.86 -1.95 9.41
N VAL A 85 -3.12 -2.35 9.40
CA VAL A 85 -3.95 -2.40 8.18
C VAL A 85 -4.80 -1.14 8.10
N LEU A 86 -4.67 -0.41 7.01
CA LEU A 86 -5.44 0.81 6.77
C LEU A 86 -6.73 0.54 6.01
N VAL A 87 -7.84 0.96 6.56
CA VAL A 87 -9.11 1.12 5.85
C VAL A 87 -9.28 2.61 5.53
N HIS A 88 -8.86 3.02 4.34
CA HIS A 88 -8.89 4.41 3.87
C HIS A 88 -10.15 4.73 3.08
N ARG A 89 -10.51 6.00 3.00
CA ARG A 89 -11.62 6.50 2.14
C ARG A 89 -11.26 6.37 0.66
N PHE A 90 -12.28 6.24 -0.16
CA PHE A 90 -12.14 6.21 -1.62
C PHE A 90 -12.35 7.61 -2.21
N PRO A 91 -11.61 7.99 -3.28
CA PRO A 91 -11.81 9.26 -3.95
C PRO A 91 -13.25 9.40 -4.49
N ASN A 92 -13.92 10.46 -4.13
CA ASN A 92 -15.25 10.80 -4.61
C ASN A 92 -15.53 12.30 -4.39
N SER A 93 -16.70 12.79 -4.84
CA SER A 93 -17.07 14.19 -4.74
C SER A 93 -17.26 14.74 -3.32
N GLU A 94 -17.44 13.86 -2.32
CA GLU A 94 -17.64 14.27 -0.91
C GLU A 94 -16.31 14.47 -0.20
N VAL A 95 -15.34 13.57 -0.42
CA VAL A 95 -14.04 13.55 0.31
C VAL A 95 -12.85 14.00 -0.53
N GLY A 96 -13.03 14.14 -1.85
CA GLY A 96 -12.00 14.60 -2.80
C GLY A 96 -11.00 13.53 -3.21
N ALA A 97 -10.17 13.88 -4.19
CA ALA A 97 -9.16 13.01 -4.79
C ALA A 97 -8.05 12.62 -3.80
N GLN A 98 -7.71 13.51 -2.87
CA GLN A 98 -6.61 13.35 -1.92
C GLN A 98 -6.94 12.46 -0.71
N ALA A 99 -8.20 12.05 -0.53
CA ALA A 99 -8.64 11.35 0.68
C ALA A 99 -7.77 10.13 1.04
N PRO A 100 -7.46 9.18 0.12
CA PRO A 100 -6.61 8.04 0.45
C PRO A 100 -5.20 8.45 0.89
N LEU A 101 -4.62 9.46 0.23
CA LEU A 101 -3.28 9.95 0.54
C LEU A 101 -3.23 10.61 1.93
N ASN A 102 -4.22 11.42 2.26
CA ASN A 102 -4.33 12.05 3.58
C ASN A 102 -4.58 11.02 4.69
N ASP A 103 -5.40 10.00 4.43
CA ASP A 103 -5.63 8.90 5.35
C ASP A 103 -4.34 8.08 5.58
N GLY A 104 -3.56 7.82 4.54
CA GLY A 104 -2.27 7.15 4.65
C GLY A 104 -1.26 7.95 5.48
N ARG A 105 -1.17 9.27 5.25
CA ARG A 105 -0.32 10.18 6.04
C ARG A 105 -0.73 10.17 7.52
N ARG A 106 -2.03 10.27 7.80
CA ARG A 106 -2.55 10.22 9.17
C ARG A 106 -2.27 8.89 9.85
N ALA A 107 -2.40 7.77 9.12
CA ALA A 107 -2.06 6.45 9.63
C ALA A 107 -0.59 6.35 10.05
N LEU A 108 0.35 6.82 9.22
CA LEU A 108 1.78 6.85 9.56
C LEU A 108 2.07 7.68 10.81
N LYS A 109 1.37 8.81 10.99
CA LYS A 109 1.49 9.64 12.18
C LYS A 109 0.98 8.91 13.42
N ILE A 110 -0.20 8.28 13.37
CA ILE A 110 -0.74 7.47 14.47
C ILE A 110 0.24 6.35 14.84
N MET A 111 0.84 5.67 13.86
CA MET A 111 1.85 4.63 14.10
C MET A 111 3.06 5.19 14.85
N ALA A 112 3.58 6.35 14.44
CA ALA A 112 4.72 6.99 15.10
C ALA A 112 4.39 7.40 16.54
N GLU A 113 3.19 7.96 16.76
CA GLU A 113 2.72 8.41 18.08
C GLU A 113 2.34 7.24 19.01
N SER A 114 2.04 6.06 18.47
CA SER A 114 1.59 4.90 19.26
C SER A 114 2.65 4.30 20.19
N GLY A 115 3.94 4.53 19.92
CA GLY A 115 5.06 3.90 20.62
C GLY A 115 5.22 2.40 20.37
N LEU A 116 4.42 1.79 19.46
CA LEU A 116 4.42 0.35 19.19
C LEU A 116 5.53 -0.09 18.22
N ALA A 117 6.17 0.87 17.54
CA ALA A 117 7.22 0.66 16.56
C ALA A 117 8.47 1.51 16.86
N PRO A 118 9.11 1.36 18.03
CA PRO A 118 10.17 2.27 18.47
C PRO A 118 11.45 2.20 17.63
N LYS A 119 11.66 1.15 16.83
CA LYS A 119 12.84 1.01 15.97
C LYS A 119 12.64 1.57 14.56
N GLY A 120 11.40 1.74 14.11
CA GLY A 120 11.11 2.29 12.79
C GLY A 120 9.79 1.81 12.19
N ILE A 121 9.40 2.49 11.12
CA ILE A 121 8.15 2.26 10.40
C ILE A 121 8.46 1.98 8.94
N SER A 122 7.72 1.03 8.36
CA SER A 122 7.84 0.63 6.95
C SER A 122 6.47 0.55 6.28
N ILE A 123 6.43 0.37 4.98
CA ILE A 123 5.19 0.31 4.18
C ILE A 123 5.15 -1.00 3.40
N CYS A 124 4.00 -1.66 3.38
CA CYS A 124 3.67 -2.75 2.45
C CYS A 124 2.40 -2.40 1.70
N GLY A 125 2.50 -2.21 0.38
CA GLY A 125 1.37 -1.83 -0.46
C GLY A 125 1.18 -2.77 -1.64
N LEU A 126 -0.06 -3.21 -1.88
CA LEU A 126 -0.41 -4.15 -2.95
C LEU A 126 -1.46 -3.56 -3.88
N SER A 127 -1.32 -3.74 -5.20
CA SER A 127 -2.22 -3.19 -6.22
C SER A 127 -2.38 -1.65 -6.08
N SER A 128 -3.59 -1.12 -5.98
CA SER A 128 -3.78 0.31 -5.69
C SER A 128 -3.14 0.75 -4.36
N GLY A 129 -3.01 -0.16 -3.39
CA GLY A 129 -2.21 0.07 -2.18
C GLY A 129 -0.71 0.20 -2.47
N GLY A 130 -0.19 -0.48 -3.49
CA GLY A 130 1.18 -0.29 -3.98
C GLY A 130 1.41 1.10 -4.58
N HIS A 131 0.42 1.61 -5.32
CA HIS A 131 0.41 3.01 -5.77
C HIS A 131 0.37 3.98 -4.57
N LEU A 132 -0.53 3.77 -3.61
CA LEU A 132 -0.63 4.60 -2.41
C LEU A 132 0.64 4.54 -1.55
N GLY A 133 1.25 3.36 -1.41
CA GLY A 133 2.52 3.19 -0.68
C GLY A 133 3.66 3.98 -1.30
N ALA A 134 3.82 3.91 -2.62
CA ALA A 134 4.78 4.73 -3.35
C ALA A 134 4.44 6.23 -3.28
N ALA A 135 3.14 6.55 -3.30
CA ALA A 135 2.64 7.92 -3.13
C ALA A 135 3.05 8.54 -1.80
N LEU A 136 3.03 7.80 -0.71
CA LEU A 136 3.46 8.27 0.61
C LEU A 136 4.96 8.58 0.69
N LEU A 137 5.75 8.10 -0.26
CA LEU A 137 7.19 8.33 -0.40
C LEU A 137 7.53 9.44 -1.41
N SER A 138 6.53 10.13 -1.95
CA SER A 138 6.67 11.07 -3.05
C SER A 138 6.40 12.52 -2.62
N GLU A 139 6.81 13.48 -3.46
CA GLU A 139 6.55 14.91 -3.31
C GLU A 139 5.52 15.37 -4.34
N TYR A 140 4.69 16.32 -3.95
CA TYR A 140 3.58 16.81 -4.79
C TYR A 140 3.56 18.33 -4.90
N PRO A 141 2.78 18.89 -5.85
CA PRO A 141 2.45 20.30 -5.84
C PRO A 141 1.90 20.74 -4.48
N GLN A 142 2.12 22.01 -4.12
CA GLN A 142 1.81 22.54 -2.79
C GLN A 142 0.37 22.21 -2.32
N VAL A 143 -0.61 22.26 -3.22
CA VAL A 143 -2.03 21.96 -2.92
C VAL A 143 -2.28 20.50 -2.54
N TRP A 144 -1.32 19.60 -2.80
CA TRP A 144 -1.35 18.18 -2.44
C TRP A 144 -0.38 17.84 -1.31
N THR A 145 0.37 18.82 -0.84
CA THR A 145 1.27 18.67 0.30
C THR A 145 0.46 18.58 1.60
N SER A 146 0.88 17.72 2.50
CA SER A 146 0.26 17.66 3.83
C SER A 146 0.40 18.99 4.55
N PRO A 147 -0.64 19.48 5.23
CA PRO A 147 -0.52 20.61 6.14
C PRO A 147 0.35 20.29 7.37
N ASP A 148 0.55 18.99 7.65
CA ASP A 148 1.44 18.48 8.70
C ASP A 148 2.75 18.02 8.05
N PRO A 149 3.84 18.79 8.17
CA PRO A 149 5.10 18.49 7.49
C PRO A 149 5.88 17.33 8.13
N GLU A 150 5.56 16.94 9.36
CA GLU A 150 6.30 15.92 10.10
C GLU A 150 5.79 14.51 9.78
N MET A 151 6.28 13.96 8.70
CA MET A 151 6.07 12.53 8.38
C MET A 151 7.21 11.70 8.98
N PRO A 152 6.90 10.53 9.58
CA PRO A 152 7.94 9.64 10.07
C PRO A 152 8.83 9.18 8.91
N GLN A 153 10.12 9.00 9.20
CA GLN A 153 11.04 8.38 8.24
C GLN A 153 10.63 6.92 8.02
N ILE A 154 10.57 6.52 6.75
CA ILE A 154 10.25 5.14 6.37
C ILE A 154 11.54 4.36 6.17
N GLU A 155 11.68 3.20 6.85
CA GLU A 155 12.88 2.37 6.77
C GLU A 155 12.99 1.65 5.43
N PHE A 156 11.88 1.11 4.92
CA PHE A 156 11.80 0.42 3.62
C PHE A 156 10.35 0.33 3.12
N ALA A 157 10.20 -0.06 1.87
CA ALA A 157 8.88 -0.36 1.30
C ALA A 157 8.86 -1.72 0.59
N ILE A 158 7.72 -2.42 0.67
CA ILE A 158 7.38 -3.62 -0.09
C ILE A 158 6.20 -3.23 -0.99
N LEU A 159 6.39 -3.24 -2.32
CA LEU A 159 5.39 -2.75 -3.27
C LEU A 159 5.09 -3.81 -4.33
N GLY A 160 3.84 -4.27 -4.37
CA GLY A 160 3.40 -5.32 -5.29
C GLY A 160 2.41 -4.81 -6.34
N TYR A 161 2.64 -5.16 -7.59
CA TYR A 161 1.74 -5.00 -8.75
C TYR A 161 0.87 -3.73 -8.76
N GLY A 162 1.43 -2.58 -8.35
CA GLY A 162 0.72 -1.31 -8.29
C GLY A 162 0.59 -0.59 -9.63
N PRO A 163 -0.54 0.08 -9.94
CA PRO A 163 -0.70 0.89 -11.15
C PRO A 163 -0.01 2.25 -11.02
N ILE A 164 1.30 2.29 -11.08
CA ILE A 164 2.15 3.43 -10.72
C ILE A 164 1.91 4.66 -11.61
N SER A 165 1.77 4.44 -12.92
CA SER A 165 1.61 5.57 -13.86
C SER A 165 0.75 5.27 -15.08
N THR A 166 0.39 4.01 -15.35
CA THR A 166 -0.39 3.68 -16.56
C THR A 166 -1.87 4.04 -16.47
N ASN A 167 -2.33 4.55 -15.34
CA ASN A 167 -3.66 5.10 -15.16
C ASN A 167 -3.70 6.62 -15.32
N ALA A 168 -2.55 7.30 -15.32
CA ALA A 168 -2.46 8.75 -15.52
C ALA A 168 -2.75 9.13 -16.98
N ALA A 169 -3.45 10.23 -17.18
CA ALA A 169 -3.70 10.79 -18.50
C ALA A 169 -2.39 11.05 -19.25
N GLY A 170 -2.33 10.67 -20.52
CA GLY A 170 -1.14 10.79 -21.37
C GLY A 170 -0.01 9.79 -21.06
N ARG A 171 -0.16 8.91 -20.08
CA ARG A 171 0.85 7.87 -19.74
C ARG A 171 0.35 6.45 -19.88
N THR A 172 -0.92 6.27 -20.23
CA THR A 172 -1.50 4.96 -20.52
C THR A 172 -0.78 4.29 -21.70
N ILE A 173 -0.63 2.96 -21.63
CA ILE A 173 -0.15 2.13 -22.74
C ILE A 173 -1.31 1.49 -23.52
N ILE A 174 -2.53 1.62 -23.02
CA ILE A 174 -3.75 1.13 -23.65
C ILE A 174 -4.33 2.26 -24.46
N GLU A 175 -4.37 2.09 -25.79
CA GLU A 175 -4.96 3.07 -26.67
C GLU A 175 -6.42 3.34 -26.30
N ASN A 176 -6.83 4.62 -26.35
CA ASN A 176 -8.19 5.05 -26.07
C ASN A 176 -8.77 4.58 -24.73
N LYS A 177 -7.91 4.31 -23.74
CA LYS A 177 -8.36 3.97 -22.39
C LYS A 177 -9.23 5.12 -21.84
N PRO A 178 -10.51 4.86 -21.46
CA PRO A 178 -11.36 5.90 -20.91
C PRO A 178 -10.86 6.32 -19.53
N PRO A 179 -11.17 7.56 -19.08
CA PRO A 179 -10.95 7.98 -17.71
C PRO A 179 -11.57 7.03 -16.70
N LEU A 180 -10.94 6.88 -15.54
CA LEU A 180 -11.40 5.97 -14.49
C LEU A 180 -12.44 6.67 -13.58
N PRO A 181 -13.69 6.18 -13.52
CA PRO A 181 -14.67 6.75 -12.61
C PRO A 181 -14.36 6.38 -11.14
N PRO A 182 -14.74 7.24 -10.17
CA PRO A 182 -15.21 8.62 -10.37
C PRO A 182 -14.07 9.57 -10.82
N LYS A 183 -14.40 10.81 -11.22
CA LYS A 183 -13.43 11.80 -11.71
C LYS A 183 -12.29 12.07 -10.71
N GLU A 184 -12.59 12.05 -9.41
CA GLU A 184 -11.62 12.24 -8.34
C GLU A 184 -10.57 11.12 -8.28
N LYS A 185 -10.94 9.91 -8.68
CA LYS A 185 -10.00 8.79 -8.82
C LYS A 185 -9.08 9.01 -10.02
N GLN A 186 -9.59 9.51 -11.14
CA GLN A 186 -8.74 9.87 -12.27
C GLN A 186 -7.80 11.01 -11.89
N GLU A 187 -8.30 12.05 -11.20
CA GLU A 187 -7.49 13.15 -10.69
C GLU A 187 -6.36 12.66 -9.77
N LEU A 188 -6.64 11.70 -8.88
CA LEU A 188 -5.62 11.08 -8.03
C LEU A 188 -4.49 10.47 -8.89
N TYR A 189 -4.80 9.70 -9.92
CA TYR A 189 -3.79 9.10 -10.80
C TYR A 189 -3.07 10.13 -11.68
N ASP A 190 -3.73 11.20 -12.07
CA ASP A 190 -3.14 12.25 -12.89
C ASP A 190 -2.11 13.08 -12.12
N VAL A 191 -2.38 13.34 -10.84
CA VAL A 191 -1.48 14.11 -9.98
C VAL A 191 -0.41 13.21 -9.35
N VAL A 192 -0.78 12.00 -8.93
CA VAL A 192 0.10 11.07 -8.19
C VAL A 192 0.73 10.08 -9.15
N GLN A 193 1.97 10.35 -9.54
CA GLN A 193 2.78 9.54 -10.44
C GLN A 193 4.13 9.23 -9.77
N PRO A 194 4.16 8.27 -8.82
CA PRO A 194 5.30 8.07 -7.92
C PRO A 194 6.63 7.86 -8.62
N ASP A 195 6.65 7.18 -9.77
CA ASP A 195 7.87 6.89 -10.53
C ASP A 195 8.68 8.14 -10.94
N VAL A 196 8.04 9.32 -10.97
CA VAL A 196 8.68 10.61 -11.30
C VAL A 196 8.63 11.62 -10.15
N GLN A 197 8.11 11.24 -9.00
CA GLN A 197 7.86 12.15 -7.86
C GLN A 197 8.50 11.67 -6.54
N LEU A 198 9.21 10.53 -6.54
CA LEU A 198 9.84 10.02 -5.31
C LEU A 198 10.77 11.06 -4.69
N ARG A 199 10.72 11.18 -3.37
CA ARG A 199 11.68 11.99 -2.60
C ARG A 199 13.09 11.42 -2.76
N SER A 200 14.09 12.29 -2.67
CA SER A 200 15.48 11.87 -2.70
C SER A 200 16.18 12.26 -1.37
N PRO A 201 16.80 11.30 -0.67
CA PRO A 201 16.83 9.86 -0.95
C PRO A 201 15.51 9.16 -0.61
N ALA A 202 15.06 8.22 -1.44
CA ALA A 202 13.97 7.32 -1.11
C ALA A 202 14.51 6.12 -0.30
N PRO A 203 13.65 5.45 0.50
CA PRO A 203 14.06 4.26 1.25
C PRO A 203 14.29 3.06 0.32
N PRO A 204 15.03 2.03 0.78
CA PRO A 204 15.14 0.75 0.08
C PRO A 204 13.76 0.16 -0.24
N VAL A 205 13.64 -0.50 -1.39
CA VAL A 205 12.36 -1.04 -1.86
C VAL A 205 12.50 -2.46 -2.40
N PHE A 206 11.52 -3.32 -2.02
CA PHE A 206 11.25 -4.61 -2.64
C PHE A 206 10.02 -4.48 -3.55
N ILE A 207 10.18 -4.79 -4.84
CA ILE A 207 9.14 -4.63 -5.86
C ILE A 207 8.83 -6.01 -6.45
N VAL A 208 7.53 -6.36 -6.55
CA VAL A 208 7.11 -7.65 -7.11
C VAL A 208 5.93 -7.49 -8.07
N TYR A 209 6.06 -8.07 -9.28
CA TYR A 209 5.05 -8.01 -10.34
C TYR A 209 4.97 -9.32 -11.13
N SER A 210 3.93 -9.42 -11.97
CA SER A 210 3.79 -10.42 -13.00
C SER A 210 3.89 -9.81 -14.40
N ASN A 211 4.56 -10.49 -15.32
CA ASN A 211 4.73 -10.00 -16.69
C ASN A 211 3.43 -10.05 -17.50
N ASN A 212 2.56 -11.03 -17.22
CA ASN A 212 1.30 -11.23 -17.91
C ASN A 212 0.08 -10.71 -17.13
N ASP A 213 0.27 -9.83 -16.17
CA ASP A 213 -0.83 -9.23 -15.39
C ASP A 213 -1.84 -8.55 -16.33
N PRO A 214 -3.12 -9.03 -16.36
CA PRO A 214 -4.12 -8.51 -17.28
C PRO A 214 -4.72 -7.17 -16.84
N VAL A 215 -4.44 -6.73 -15.61
CA VAL A 215 -5.04 -5.52 -14.99
C VAL A 215 -4.03 -4.40 -14.89
N VAL A 216 -2.82 -4.72 -14.40
CA VAL A 216 -1.74 -3.74 -14.20
C VAL A 216 -0.53 -4.12 -15.06
N PRO A 217 -0.32 -3.45 -16.20
CA PRO A 217 0.77 -3.77 -17.09
C PRO A 217 2.14 -3.71 -16.41
N VAL A 218 3.01 -4.67 -16.71
CA VAL A 218 4.33 -4.84 -16.10
C VAL A 218 5.25 -3.61 -16.25
N ILE A 219 4.99 -2.74 -17.23
CA ILE A 219 5.73 -1.49 -17.40
C ILE A 219 5.73 -0.62 -16.14
N ASN A 220 4.70 -0.74 -15.28
CA ASN A 220 4.67 -0.06 -13.98
C ASN A 220 5.81 -0.50 -13.06
N ALA A 221 6.20 -1.79 -13.09
CA ALA A 221 7.35 -2.30 -12.35
C ALA A 221 8.65 -1.64 -12.78
N TYR A 222 8.89 -1.57 -14.10
CA TYR A 222 10.11 -0.97 -14.65
C TYR A 222 10.20 0.54 -14.36
N ARG A 223 9.09 1.27 -14.55
CA ARG A 223 9.01 2.70 -14.23
C ARG A 223 9.26 2.96 -12.75
N LEU A 224 8.64 2.17 -11.87
CA LEU A 224 8.81 2.32 -10.42
C LEU A 224 10.25 2.04 -9.99
N ALA A 225 10.85 0.94 -10.47
CA ALA A 225 12.24 0.59 -10.19
C ALA A 225 13.22 1.65 -10.69
N GLU A 226 12.99 2.18 -11.89
CA GLU A 226 13.77 3.30 -12.42
C GLU A 226 13.66 4.56 -11.54
N GLY A 227 12.43 4.90 -11.10
CA GLY A 227 12.19 6.04 -10.20
C GLY A 227 12.95 5.91 -8.89
N PHE A 228 12.86 4.75 -8.22
CA PHE A 228 13.61 4.49 -7.00
C PHE A 228 15.13 4.54 -7.22
N THR A 229 15.62 3.96 -8.29
CA THR A 229 17.04 4.01 -8.64
C THR A 229 17.52 5.46 -8.83
N LYS A 230 16.75 6.28 -9.55
CA LYS A 230 17.06 7.72 -9.75
C LYS A 230 17.02 8.51 -8.45
N SER A 231 16.19 8.13 -7.49
CA SER A 231 16.15 8.76 -6.17
C SER A 231 17.23 8.24 -5.20
N GLY A 232 18.14 7.38 -5.67
CA GLY A 232 19.27 6.88 -4.88
C GLY A 232 18.92 5.70 -3.97
N ALA A 233 17.74 5.11 -4.09
CA ALA A 233 17.32 3.97 -3.27
C ALA A 233 17.90 2.64 -3.77
N PRO A 234 18.30 1.71 -2.87
CA PRO A 234 18.49 0.31 -3.21
C PRO A 234 17.17 -0.34 -3.66
N VAL A 235 17.18 -1.03 -4.79
CA VAL A 235 16.00 -1.66 -5.40
C VAL A 235 16.20 -3.16 -5.53
N GLU A 236 15.26 -3.92 -4.98
CA GLU A 236 15.11 -5.36 -5.23
C GLU A 236 13.86 -5.56 -6.09
N LEU A 237 14.01 -6.01 -7.34
CA LEU A 237 12.92 -6.14 -8.31
C LEU A 237 12.74 -7.60 -8.75
N HIS A 238 11.53 -8.13 -8.58
CA HIS A 238 11.12 -9.45 -9.05
C HIS A 238 9.94 -9.37 -10.02
N ILE A 239 10.09 -9.97 -11.19
CA ILE A 239 9.03 -10.08 -12.20
C ILE A 239 8.87 -11.55 -12.56
N PHE A 240 7.71 -12.11 -12.23
CA PHE A 240 7.36 -13.47 -12.57
C PHE A 240 6.68 -13.51 -13.94
N ALA A 241 6.98 -14.53 -14.74
CA ALA A 241 6.42 -14.65 -16.09
C ALA A 241 4.90 -14.80 -16.07
N ASP A 242 4.39 -15.53 -15.07
CA ASP A 242 2.97 -15.87 -14.97
C ASP A 242 2.45 -15.77 -13.54
N ALA A 243 1.46 -14.92 -13.35
CA ALA A 243 0.61 -14.87 -12.17
C ALA A 243 -0.64 -14.02 -12.44
N PRO A 244 -1.79 -14.34 -11.83
CA PRO A 244 -2.96 -13.47 -11.90
C PRO A 244 -2.70 -12.13 -11.23
N HIS A 245 -3.46 -11.08 -11.58
CA HIS A 245 -3.45 -9.84 -10.80
C HIS A 245 -3.90 -10.11 -9.36
N GLY A 246 -3.28 -9.40 -8.41
CA GLY A 246 -3.65 -9.55 -7.00
C GLY A 246 -3.25 -10.91 -6.41
N PHE A 247 -2.12 -11.46 -6.83
CA PHE A 247 -1.66 -12.78 -6.35
C PHE A 247 -1.42 -12.83 -4.84
N ALA A 248 -1.19 -11.71 -4.17
CA ALA A 248 -0.99 -11.61 -2.72
C ALA A 248 -0.15 -12.79 -2.14
N LEU A 249 -0.69 -13.49 -1.13
CA LEU A 249 -0.06 -14.68 -0.52
C LEU A 249 -0.71 -16.01 -0.98
N ASP A 250 -1.75 -15.93 -1.83
CA ASP A 250 -2.63 -17.07 -2.18
C ASP A 250 -2.28 -17.71 -3.54
N SER A 251 -1.12 -17.41 -4.10
CA SER A 251 -0.72 -17.98 -5.38
C SER A 251 -0.63 -19.51 -5.31
N PRO A 252 -1.05 -20.22 -6.37
CA PRO A 252 -0.84 -21.66 -6.46
C PRO A 252 0.64 -22.01 -6.22
N ARG A 253 0.88 -23.04 -5.41
CA ARG A 253 2.24 -23.40 -4.94
C ARG A 253 3.18 -23.83 -6.06
N GLU A 254 2.63 -24.33 -7.15
CA GLU A 254 3.33 -24.72 -8.36
C GLU A 254 3.83 -23.54 -9.19
N LEU A 255 3.25 -22.35 -9.04
CA LEU A 255 3.70 -21.17 -9.75
C LEU A 255 4.93 -20.55 -9.05
N PRO A 256 5.97 -20.15 -9.80
CA PRO A 256 7.15 -19.50 -9.23
C PRO A 256 6.82 -18.28 -8.37
N VAL A 257 5.77 -17.53 -8.69
CA VAL A 257 5.33 -16.35 -7.92
C VAL A 257 4.98 -16.69 -6.48
N SER A 258 4.60 -17.93 -6.16
CA SER A 258 4.34 -18.37 -4.77
C SER A 258 5.56 -18.23 -3.85
N LYS A 259 6.75 -18.03 -4.41
CA LYS A 259 8.01 -17.86 -3.67
C LYS A 259 8.35 -16.43 -3.31
N TRP A 260 7.57 -15.44 -3.80
CA TRP A 260 7.89 -14.04 -3.53
C TRP A 260 7.95 -13.69 -2.03
N PRO A 261 7.12 -14.24 -1.12
CA PRO A 261 7.24 -13.96 0.31
C PRO A 261 8.59 -14.43 0.89
N VAL A 262 9.07 -15.61 0.48
CA VAL A 262 10.37 -16.14 0.92
C VAL A 262 11.54 -15.29 0.39
N MET A 263 11.44 -14.78 -0.85
CA MET A 263 12.42 -13.84 -1.40
C MET A 263 12.43 -12.52 -0.62
N CYS A 264 11.24 -12.00 -0.30
CA CYS A 264 11.09 -10.81 0.53
C CYS A 264 11.68 -11.01 1.93
N GLU A 265 11.42 -12.15 2.57
CA GLU A 265 12.02 -12.51 3.87
C GLU A 265 13.56 -12.56 3.81
N ALA A 266 14.12 -13.12 2.73
CA ALA A 266 15.57 -13.14 2.53
C ALA A 266 16.14 -11.72 2.41
N TRP A 267 15.46 -10.84 1.66
CA TRP A 267 15.81 -9.43 1.53
C TRP A 267 15.71 -8.67 2.87
N LEU A 268 14.66 -8.93 3.67
CA LEU A 268 14.51 -8.34 5.01
C LEU A 268 15.64 -8.78 5.95
N LYS A 269 16.05 -10.06 5.91
CA LYS A 269 17.18 -10.60 6.68
C LYS A 269 18.51 -9.99 6.26
N GLN A 270 18.76 -9.88 4.96
CA GLN A 270 19.97 -9.28 4.41
C GLN A 270 20.20 -7.85 4.93
N ASN A 271 19.10 -7.12 5.15
CA ASN A 271 19.13 -5.74 5.63
C ASN A 271 18.98 -5.61 7.16
N ASN A 272 18.96 -6.69 7.91
CA ASN A 272 18.81 -6.73 9.38
C ASN A 272 17.51 -6.10 9.90
N TRP A 273 16.41 -6.24 9.17
CA TRP A 273 15.09 -5.78 9.62
C TRP A 273 14.31 -6.88 10.36
N ILE A 274 14.70 -8.14 10.19
CA ILE A 274 14.18 -9.33 10.90
C ILE A 274 15.30 -10.25 11.33
#